data_0b6fbd54c1186d4bd69f2c19dcd3e0db
#
_entry.id   0b6fbd54c1186d4bd69f2c19dcd3e0db
#
_cell.length_a   1.000
_cell.length_b   1.000
_cell.length_c   1.000
_cell.angle_alpha   90.00
_cell.angle_beta   90.00
_cell.angle_gamma   90.00
#
_symmetry.space_group_name_H-M   'P 1'
#
loop_
_entity.id
_entity.type
_entity.pdbx_description
1 polymer ?
#
loop_
_entity_poly.entity_id
_entity_poly.type
_entity_poly.pdbx_seq_one_letter_code
_entity_poly.pdbx_strand_id
1 'polypeptide(L)'
;MAKITTRAENYSEWYNQLVQQAEMAENSSVRGCMVIKPYGFAIWENIKDVLDKMFKNTWHQNAAFPLLIPKSFFTKEASHVAWFAKECAVVTHYRLKNDPDWKWIIVDPEAKLEEELIVRPTSETIIWDSYKRWINSYRDLPILVNQWANVMRWEMRTRIFLRTAEFFWQEWHTAHATAEEANEEALKMLDVYGDFAENFLAMSPVVGRKPAHDRFAGALETYAIEPMMQDFKALQAGTSHFLGQNFGKAFDVQFTNQNNELEYVRWTSRWVSTRLIGWLIMSHSDDNWLVLPPLLAPYHVVIVPIFKTQEDLDDIMNYLRPLFEKMDNASLDAHSKYIKDSIKVKYKIDSDTQKTPGRKFSEYEMKWIPLRVTVWKRDLENWQVEVFNRITEEKTMMKLDDLVGNLENILLKQQNDLYEKNKAFREANTYYVDTYDEFKDKIERWFIFAHWDGTAETAEKIQEETKATIRCIPNEWFVKQNDEWVDMISWKESKWRVLFAKSY
;
A
#
# COMPACT_ATOMS: atom_id res chain seq x y z
N MET A 1 4.83 -8.97 28.20
CA MET A 1 3.71 -8.68 27.31
C MET A 1 2.88 -9.93 27.10
N ALA A 2 1.60 -9.77 26.76
CA ALA A 2 0.78 -10.94 26.42
C ALA A 2 1.31 -11.56 25.12
N LYS A 3 1.39 -12.88 25.07
CA LYS A 3 1.71 -13.63 23.85
C LYS A 3 0.61 -13.37 22.83
N ILE A 4 0.96 -13.02 21.59
CA ILE A 4 -0.02 -12.90 20.51
C ILE A 4 -0.46 -14.30 20.05
N THR A 5 -1.69 -14.39 19.55
CA THR A 5 -2.21 -15.58 18.86
C THR A 5 -1.33 -15.86 17.63
N THR A 6 -1.03 -17.11 17.34
CA THR A 6 -0.21 -17.44 16.17
C THR A 6 -1.03 -17.40 14.87
N ARG A 7 -0.37 -17.25 13.73
CA ARG A 7 -1.01 -17.27 12.40
C ARG A 7 -1.76 -18.57 12.16
N ALA A 8 -1.21 -19.68 12.63
CA ALA A 8 -1.82 -21.01 12.47
C ALA A 8 -3.08 -21.19 13.35
N GLU A 9 -3.13 -20.58 14.52
CA GLU A 9 -4.29 -20.65 15.41
C GLU A 9 -5.44 -19.78 14.91
N ASN A 10 -5.17 -18.50 14.58
CA ASN A 10 -6.16 -17.57 14.07
C ASN A 10 -5.47 -16.37 13.38
N TYR A 11 -5.37 -16.42 12.06
CA TYR A 11 -4.70 -15.40 11.25
C TYR A 11 -5.31 -13.99 11.41
N SER A 12 -6.63 -13.92 11.59
CA SER A 12 -7.33 -12.64 11.76
C SER A 12 -7.03 -12.01 13.11
N GLU A 13 -7.04 -12.81 14.15
CA GLU A 13 -6.75 -12.37 15.52
C GLU A 13 -5.27 -11.99 15.67
N TRP A 14 -4.36 -12.80 15.11
CA TRP A 14 -2.94 -12.49 15.01
C TRP A 14 -2.72 -11.09 14.43
N TYR A 15 -3.34 -10.80 13.28
CA TYR A 15 -3.21 -9.51 12.62
C TYR A 15 -3.67 -8.34 13.50
N ASN A 16 -4.84 -8.47 14.12
CA ASN A 16 -5.40 -7.42 14.96
C ASN A 16 -4.54 -7.17 16.21
N GLN A 17 -4.11 -8.24 16.88
CA GLN A 17 -3.25 -8.16 18.06
C GLN A 17 -1.90 -7.54 17.72
N LEU A 18 -1.32 -7.90 16.57
CA LEU A 18 -0.06 -7.34 16.12
C LEU A 18 -0.13 -5.84 15.88
N VAL A 19 -1.16 -5.39 15.13
CA VAL A 19 -1.39 -3.96 14.88
C VAL A 19 -1.54 -3.16 16.17
N GLN A 20 -2.30 -3.72 17.14
CA GLN A 20 -2.56 -3.07 18.42
C GLN A 20 -1.32 -3.04 19.30
N GLN A 21 -0.62 -4.16 19.47
CA GLN A 21 0.54 -4.27 20.35
C GLN A 21 1.77 -3.51 19.81
N ALA A 22 1.94 -3.48 18.49
CA ALA A 22 2.97 -2.64 17.85
C ALA A 22 2.62 -1.14 17.85
N GLU A 23 1.50 -0.75 18.46
CA GLU A 23 1.02 0.64 18.54
C GLU A 23 0.89 1.32 17.17
N MET A 24 0.43 0.59 16.16
CA MET A 24 0.31 1.11 14.80
C MET A 24 -0.99 1.87 14.59
N ALA A 25 -2.10 1.31 15.04
CA ALA A 25 -3.42 1.91 14.91
C ALA A 25 -4.42 1.30 15.90
N GLU A 26 -5.54 1.99 16.08
CA GLU A 26 -6.68 1.52 16.88
C GLU A 26 -8.00 1.98 16.26
N ASN A 27 -9.10 1.38 16.69
CA ASN A 27 -10.42 1.82 16.28
C ASN A 27 -10.74 3.19 16.89
N SER A 28 -11.31 4.09 16.10
CA SER A 28 -11.78 5.38 16.60
C SER A 28 -13.18 5.29 17.22
N SER A 29 -13.64 6.36 17.83
CA SER A 29 -15.04 6.51 18.29
C SER A 29 -16.03 6.56 17.11
N VAL A 30 -15.58 6.88 15.91
CA VAL A 30 -16.38 6.81 14.68
C VAL A 30 -16.30 5.40 14.13
N ARG A 31 -17.46 4.73 14.08
CA ARG A 31 -17.52 3.33 13.62
C ARG A 31 -16.89 3.16 12.24
N GLY A 32 -15.98 2.22 12.14
CA GLY A 32 -15.31 1.88 10.89
C GLY A 32 -14.11 2.76 10.53
N CYS A 33 -13.89 3.86 11.23
CA CYS A 33 -12.69 4.68 11.09
C CYS A 33 -11.61 4.22 12.07
N MET A 34 -10.35 4.43 11.71
CA MET A 34 -9.20 4.11 12.55
C MET A 34 -8.46 5.39 12.95
N VAL A 35 -7.83 5.34 14.12
CA VAL A 35 -6.77 6.28 14.51
C VAL A 35 -5.44 5.62 14.16
N ILE A 36 -4.71 6.16 13.23
CA ILE A 36 -3.34 5.71 12.94
C ILE A 36 -2.42 6.40 13.94
N LYS A 37 -1.76 5.60 14.80
CA LYS A 37 -0.84 6.10 15.82
C LYS A 37 0.48 6.58 15.19
N PRO A 38 1.30 7.37 15.90
CA PRO A 38 2.52 7.95 15.34
C PRO A 38 3.45 6.94 14.67
N TYR A 39 3.60 5.74 15.24
CA TYR A 39 4.46 4.72 14.66
C TYR A 39 3.91 4.18 13.33
N GLY A 40 2.61 3.87 13.27
CA GLY A 40 1.96 3.45 12.03
C GLY A 40 1.90 4.56 10.97
N PHE A 41 1.74 5.81 11.41
CA PHE A 41 1.71 6.95 10.49
C PHE A 41 3.09 7.23 9.89
N ALA A 42 4.16 7.08 10.65
CA ALA A 42 5.52 7.22 10.15
C ALA A 42 5.86 6.22 9.02
N ILE A 43 5.26 5.00 9.04
CA ILE A 43 5.38 4.04 7.92
C ILE A 43 4.68 4.61 6.67
N TRP A 44 3.49 5.19 6.84
CA TRP A 44 2.78 5.82 5.73
C TRP A 44 3.54 7.02 5.15
N GLU A 45 4.15 7.84 6.01
CA GLU A 45 5.00 8.95 5.57
C GLU A 45 6.19 8.46 4.75
N ASN A 46 6.89 7.40 5.20
CA ASN A 46 7.99 6.81 4.45
C ASN A 46 7.53 6.24 3.09
N ILE A 47 6.38 5.54 3.04
CA ILE A 47 5.77 5.06 1.78
C ILE A 47 5.49 6.24 0.84
N LYS A 48 4.86 7.29 1.37
CA LYS A 48 4.52 8.50 0.63
C LYS A 48 5.76 9.19 0.09
N ASP A 49 6.79 9.37 0.90
CA ASP A 49 8.03 10.05 0.51
C ASP A 49 8.70 9.37 -0.68
N VAL A 50 8.81 8.05 -0.66
CA VAL A 50 9.41 7.28 -1.74
C VAL A 50 8.56 7.35 -3.00
N LEU A 51 7.27 7.02 -2.90
CA LEU A 51 6.36 7.04 -4.05
C LEU A 51 6.23 8.43 -4.67
N ASP A 52 6.16 9.49 -3.87
CA ASP A 52 6.06 10.86 -4.38
C ASP A 52 7.29 11.27 -5.20
N LYS A 53 8.49 10.82 -4.78
CA LYS A 53 9.72 11.02 -5.56
C LYS A 53 9.71 10.23 -6.87
N MET A 54 9.28 8.96 -6.83
CA MET A 54 9.14 8.12 -8.04
C MET A 54 8.17 8.78 -9.03
N PHE A 55 7.08 9.34 -8.54
CA PHE A 55 6.09 10.04 -9.35
C PHE A 55 6.64 11.31 -9.97
N LYS A 56 7.32 12.13 -9.20
CA LYS A 56 7.96 13.36 -9.72
C LYS A 56 9.01 13.05 -10.77
N ASN A 57 9.73 11.94 -10.64
CA ASN A 57 10.69 11.49 -11.64
C ASN A 57 10.03 11.01 -12.95
N THR A 58 8.73 10.75 -12.93
CA THR A 58 7.91 10.50 -14.13
C THR A 58 7.11 11.73 -14.56
N TRP A 59 7.53 12.94 -14.14
CA TRP A 59 6.98 14.25 -14.49
C TRP A 59 5.60 14.57 -13.91
N HIS A 60 5.12 13.80 -12.93
CA HIS A 60 3.85 14.08 -12.29
C HIS A 60 3.97 15.20 -11.25
N GLN A 61 2.90 15.96 -11.13
CA GLN A 61 2.79 17.08 -10.20
C GLN A 61 1.68 16.83 -9.19
N ASN A 62 1.91 17.24 -7.95
CA ASN A 62 0.90 17.16 -6.91
C ASN A 62 -0.09 18.32 -7.01
N ALA A 63 -1.38 18.02 -6.91
CA ALA A 63 -2.45 18.99 -6.74
C ALA A 63 -3.34 18.60 -5.56
N ALA A 64 -4.21 19.51 -5.13
CA ALA A 64 -5.19 19.28 -4.10
C ALA A 64 -6.57 19.71 -4.60
N PHE A 65 -7.53 18.82 -4.49
CA PHE A 65 -8.93 19.05 -4.87
C PHE A 65 -9.83 19.04 -3.63
N PRO A 66 -10.99 19.71 -3.68
CA PRO A 66 -11.90 19.81 -2.55
C PRO A 66 -12.34 18.46 -2.00
N LEU A 67 -12.52 18.39 -0.67
CA LEU A 67 -13.07 17.23 0.02
C LEU A 67 -14.54 17.00 -0.33
N LEU A 68 -15.29 18.08 -0.50
CA LEU A 68 -16.73 18.07 -0.74
C LEU A 68 -17.02 18.20 -2.24
N ILE A 69 -17.86 17.32 -2.75
CA ILE A 69 -18.26 17.25 -4.15
C ILE A 69 -19.77 17.51 -4.26
N PRO A 70 -20.22 18.44 -5.14
CA PRO A 70 -21.64 18.64 -5.38
C PRO A 70 -22.33 17.33 -5.82
N LYS A 71 -23.50 17.03 -5.24
CA LYS A 71 -24.26 15.82 -5.56
C LYS A 71 -24.62 15.73 -7.05
N SER A 72 -24.84 16.85 -7.69
CA SER A 72 -25.13 16.93 -9.14
C SER A 72 -24.02 16.34 -10.02
N PHE A 73 -22.75 16.33 -9.56
CA PHE A 73 -21.63 15.75 -10.30
C PHE A 73 -21.76 14.21 -10.41
N PHE A 74 -22.31 13.58 -9.37
CA PHE A 74 -22.56 12.15 -9.39
C PHE A 74 -23.73 11.75 -10.30
N THR A 75 -24.65 12.66 -10.55
CA THR A 75 -25.84 12.39 -11.41
C THR A 75 -25.45 12.32 -12.89
N LYS A 76 -24.34 13.00 -13.28
CA LYS A 76 -23.85 13.00 -14.67
C LYS A 76 -23.29 11.64 -15.12
N GLU A 77 -23.00 10.76 -14.18
CA GLU A 77 -22.37 9.48 -14.46
C GLU A 77 -22.95 8.32 -13.66
N ALA A 78 -24.23 8.01 -13.95
CA ALA A 78 -25.01 7.04 -13.20
C ALA A 78 -24.36 5.63 -13.14
N SER A 79 -23.63 5.19 -14.16
CA SER A 79 -22.97 3.88 -14.20
C SER A 79 -21.78 3.76 -13.25
N HIS A 80 -21.00 4.84 -13.11
CA HIS A 80 -19.89 4.89 -12.16
C HIS A 80 -20.39 5.06 -10.73
N VAL A 81 -21.41 5.88 -10.55
CA VAL A 81 -22.03 6.20 -9.26
C VAL A 81 -22.77 5.01 -8.65
N ALA A 82 -23.36 4.13 -9.45
CA ALA A 82 -24.08 2.97 -8.94
C ALA A 82 -23.21 2.09 -8.01
N TRP A 83 -21.91 2.10 -8.21
CA TRP A 83 -20.95 1.37 -7.39
C TRP A 83 -20.66 2.06 -6.05
N PHE A 84 -20.55 3.40 -6.03
CA PHE A 84 -20.26 4.19 -4.82
C PHE A 84 -21.51 4.72 -4.10
N ALA A 85 -22.66 4.80 -4.77
CA ALA A 85 -23.87 5.44 -4.23
C ALA A 85 -24.34 4.87 -2.89
N LYS A 86 -24.03 3.61 -2.62
CA LYS A 86 -24.42 2.93 -1.37
C LYS A 86 -23.54 3.24 -0.17
N GLU A 87 -22.37 3.84 -0.38
CA GLU A 87 -21.32 4.01 0.62
C GLU A 87 -20.85 5.46 0.80
N CYS A 88 -21.66 6.44 0.35
CA CYS A 88 -21.31 7.85 0.46
C CYS A 88 -21.78 8.47 1.78
N ALA A 89 -20.95 9.33 2.37
CA ALA A 89 -21.34 10.25 3.41
C ALA A 89 -21.85 11.55 2.78
N VAL A 90 -23.06 11.99 3.18
CA VAL A 90 -23.74 13.16 2.60
C VAL A 90 -23.79 14.27 3.63
N VAL A 91 -23.34 15.47 3.24
CA VAL A 91 -23.44 16.71 4.04
C VAL A 91 -24.68 17.48 3.59
N THR A 92 -25.61 17.67 4.51
CA THR A 92 -26.92 18.28 4.23
C THR A 92 -27.08 19.67 4.83
N HIS A 93 -26.27 20.02 5.86
CA HIS A 93 -26.32 21.28 6.59
C HIS A 93 -24.91 21.82 6.84
N TYR A 94 -24.78 23.13 6.98
CA TYR A 94 -23.49 23.80 7.17
C TYR A 94 -23.31 24.41 8.56
N ARG A 95 -24.31 24.32 9.48
CA ARG A 95 -24.24 24.95 10.79
C ARG A 95 -24.91 24.10 11.87
N LEU A 96 -24.36 24.20 13.07
CA LEU A 96 -24.97 23.72 14.31
C LEU A 96 -25.53 24.92 15.11
N LYS A 97 -26.52 24.67 15.98
CA LYS A 97 -27.01 25.62 16.96
C LYS A 97 -27.25 24.95 18.31
N ASN A 98 -27.35 25.77 19.36
CA ASN A 98 -27.75 25.27 20.65
C ASN A 98 -29.23 24.85 20.60
N ASP A 99 -29.55 23.74 21.25
CA ASP A 99 -30.91 23.34 21.54
C ASP A 99 -31.57 24.47 22.36
N PRO A 100 -32.86 24.83 22.11
CA PRO A 100 -33.58 25.82 22.93
C PRO A 100 -33.51 25.55 24.43
N ASP A 101 -33.41 24.28 24.85
CA ASP A 101 -33.25 23.87 26.25
C ASP A 101 -31.80 23.90 26.76
N TRP A 102 -30.84 24.35 25.96
CA TRP A 102 -29.40 24.46 26.28
C TRP A 102 -28.72 23.18 26.75
N LYS A 103 -29.29 22.01 26.46
CA LYS A 103 -28.75 20.71 26.86
C LYS A 103 -27.81 20.10 25.84
N TRP A 104 -28.03 20.41 24.55
CA TRP A 104 -27.32 19.75 23.43
C TRP A 104 -27.06 20.75 22.30
N ILE A 105 -26.13 20.37 21.43
CA ILE A 105 -25.91 21.00 20.12
C ILE A 105 -26.71 20.20 19.09
N ILE A 106 -27.54 20.86 18.30
CA ILE A 106 -28.34 20.26 17.24
C ILE A 106 -27.96 20.82 15.87
N VAL A 107 -28.25 20.05 14.82
CA VAL A 107 -28.18 20.59 13.46
C VAL A 107 -29.19 21.71 13.31
N ASP A 108 -28.74 22.86 12.80
CA ASP A 108 -29.65 24.00 12.55
C ASP A 108 -30.50 23.71 11.30
N PRO A 109 -31.83 23.55 11.44
CA PRO A 109 -32.70 23.26 10.29
C PRO A 109 -32.71 24.39 9.24
N GLU A 110 -32.41 25.66 9.65
CA GLU A 110 -32.35 26.79 8.73
C GLU A 110 -31.06 26.84 7.93
N ALA A 111 -30.07 26.03 8.31
CA ALA A 111 -28.77 25.94 7.64
C ALA A 111 -28.69 24.77 6.63
N LYS A 112 -29.83 24.33 6.11
CA LYS A 112 -29.87 23.31 5.07
C LYS A 112 -29.20 23.83 3.80
N LEU A 113 -28.34 23.02 3.19
CA LEU A 113 -27.71 23.34 1.91
C LEU A 113 -28.74 23.33 0.79
N GLU A 114 -28.64 24.26 -0.16
CA GLU A 114 -29.45 24.27 -1.37
C GLU A 114 -29.18 23.01 -2.22
N GLU A 115 -27.91 22.61 -2.32
CA GLU A 115 -27.47 21.36 -2.91
C GLU A 115 -26.69 20.57 -1.87
N GLU A 116 -27.00 19.29 -1.70
CA GLU A 116 -26.28 18.37 -0.84
C GLU A 116 -24.87 18.12 -1.38
N LEU A 117 -23.90 18.00 -0.48
CA LEU A 117 -22.53 17.71 -0.82
C LEU A 117 -22.15 16.30 -0.38
N ILE A 118 -21.29 15.67 -1.15
CA ILE A 118 -20.76 14.33 -0.87
C ILE A 118 -19.35 14.48 -0.33
N VAL A 119 -19.05 13.85 0.81
CA VAL A 119 -17.67 13.65 1.24
C VAL A 119 -17.03 12.69 0.25
N ARG A 120 -15.98 13.10 -0.44
CA ARG A 120 -15.40 12.34 -1.57
C ARG A 120 -15.13 10.87 -1.24
N PRO A 121 -15.77 9.92 -1.92
CA PRO A 121 -15.37 8.51 -1.89
C PRO A 121 -14.24 8.22 -2.90
N THR A 122 -14.08 9.11 -3.85
CA THR A 122 -13.09 9.20 -4.92
C THR A 122 -13.19 10.59 -5.55
N SER A 123 -12.18 11.06 -6.27
CA SER A 123 -12.12 12.46 -6.73
C SER A 123 -12.31 12.65 -8.24
N GLU A 124 -12.58 11.60 -9.01
CA GLU A 124 -12.68 11.67 -10.48
C GLU A 124 -13.57 12.84 -10.94
N THR A 125 -14.78 12.92 -10.40
CA THR A 125 -15.78 13.88 -10.88
C THR A 125 -15.35 15.34 -10.68
N ILE A 126 -14.79 15.68 -9.51
CA ILE A 126 -14.31 17.04 -9.20
C ILE A 126 -13.03 17.39 -9.97
N ILE A 127 -12.17 16.38 -10.22
CA ILE A 127 -10.95 16.55 -10.99
C ILE A 127 -11.29 16.82 -12.46
N TRP A 128 -12.21 16.06 -13.05
CA TRP A 128 -12.60 16.25 -14.45
C TRP A 128 -13.33 17.56 -14.70
N ASP A 129 -14.16 18.01 -13.75
CA ASP A 129 -14.74 19.34 -13.82
C ASP A 129 -13.64 20.42 -13.84
N SER A 130 -12.56 20.23 -13.09
CA SER A 130 -11.41 21.13 -13.12
C SER A 130 -10.67 21.05 -14.45
N TYR A 131 -10.44 19.87 -14.98
CA TYR A 131 -9.75 19.66 -16.26
C TYR A 131 -10.54 20.25 -17.44
N LYS A 132 -11.87 20.25 -17.38
CA LYS A 132 -12.70 20.94 -18.39
C LYS A 132 -12.35 22.42 -18.52
N ARG A 133 -11.88 23.05 -17.45
CA ARG A 133 -11.45 24.46 -17.45
C ARG A 133 -9.97 24.62 -17.83
N TRP A 134 -9.15 23.60 -17.63
CA TRP A 134 -7.71 23.68 -17.87
C TRP A 134 -7.31 23.28 -19.28
N ILE A 135 -8.11 22.43 -19.94
CA ILE A 135 -7.80 21.87 -21.26
C ILE A 135 -8.58 22.66 -22.33
N ASN A 136 -7.87 23.24 -23.28
CA ASN A 136 -8.43 23.95 -24.44
C ASN A 136 -7.87 23.40 -25.76
N SER A 137 -6.60 23.03 -25.77
CA SER A 137 -5.91 22.53 -26.96
C SER A 137 -4.99 21.37 -26.66
N TYR A 138 -4.50 20.71 -27.72
CA TYR A 138 -3.52 19.63 -27.59
C TYR A 138 -2.22 20.05 -26.86
N ARG A 139 -1.91 21.37 -26.80
CA ARG A 139 -0.73 21.90 -26.11
C ARG A 139 -0.86 21.84 -24.59
N ASP A 140 -2.06 21.70 -24.07
CA ASP A 140 -2.33 21.57 -22.64
C ASP A 140 -2.21 20.11 -22.16
N LEU A 141 -1.95 19.18 -23.08
CA LEU A 141 -1.83 17.74 -22.85
C LEU A 141 -0.38 17.26 -23.05
N PRO A 142 0.05 16.22 -22.29
CA PRO A 142 -0.70 15.53 -21.25
C PRO A 142 -0.77 16.33 -19.94
N ILE A 143 -1.88 16.18 -19.19
CA ILE A 143 -1.95 16.59 -17.78
C ILE A 143 -1.60 15.39 -16.92
N LEU A 144 -0.55 15.50 -16.10
CA LEU A 144 -0.04 14.45 -15.24
C LEU A 144 -0.14 14.89 -13.76
N VAL A 145 -1.29 14.65 -13.13
CA VAL A 145 -1.58 15.14 -11.78
C VAL A 145 -1.80 14.00 -10.81
N ASN A 146 -1.21 14.14 -9.63
CA ASN A 146 -1.33 13.28 -8.47
C ASN A 146 -1.98 14.03 -7.30
N GLN A 147 -2.74 13.32 -6.47
CA GLN A 147 -3.26 13.84 -5.21
C GLN A 147 -2.99 12.86 -4.06
N TRP A 148 -2.42 13.37 -2.98
CA TRP A 148 -2.38 12.70 -1.69
C TRP A 148 -3.54 13.21 -0.84
N ALA A 149 -4.44 12.32 -0.44
CA ALA A 149 -5.68 12.70 0.19
C ALA A 149 -6.23 11.63 1.13
N ASN A 150 -7.27 11.94 1.86
CA ASN A 150 -8.16 10.96 2.47
C ASN A 150 -9.47 10.89 1.70
N VAL A 151 -10.13 9.76 1.78
CA VAL A 151 -11.45 9.50 1.22
C VAL A 151 -12.31 8.75 2.23
N MET A 152 -13.63 8.83 2.07
CA MET A 152 -14.59 8.18 2.94
C MET A 152 -15.54 7.30 2.14
N ARG A 153 -15.58 5.99 2.48
CA ARG A 153 -16.50 4.99 1.96
C ARG A 153 -17.18 4.30 3.13
N TRP A 154 -18.48 4.39 3.25
CA TRP A 154 -19.25 3.88 4.40
C TRP A 154 -19.23 2.35 4.48
N GLU A 155 -18.08 1.81 4.86
CA GLU A 155 -17.81 0.39 4.88
C GLU A 155 -18.46 -0.32 6.07
N MET A 156 -19.15 -1.42 5.82
CA MET A 156 -19.86 -2.18 6.84
C MET A 156 -18.99 -3.23 7.55
N ARG A 157 -17.97 -3.77 6.85
CA ARG A 157 -17.07 -4.81 7.36
C ARG A 157 -15.65 -4.30 7.43
N THR A 158 -15.34 -3.57 8.49
CA THR A 158 -14.07 -2.88 8.64
C THR A 158 -12.97 -3.76 9.20
N ARG A 159 -11.74 -3.50 8.76
CA ARG A 159 -10.51 -4.10 9.24
C ARG A 159 -9.38 -3.09 9.12
N ILE A 160 -8.71 -2.78 10.22
CA ILE A 160 -7.65 -1.76 10.30
C ILE A 160 -6.64 -1.93 9.16
N PHE A 161 -6.28 -0.85 8.48
CA PHE A 161 -5.45 -0.73 7.27
C PHE A 161 -5.99 -1.42 6.01
N LEU A 162 -6.70 -2.53 6.11
CA LEU A 162 -7.13 -3.32 4.94
C LEU A 162 -8.44 -2.80 4.35
N ARG A 163 -9.39 -2.45 5.21
CA ARG A 163 -10.73 -2.02 4.82
C ARG A 163 -11.33 -1.16 5.93
N THR A 164 -11.26 0.16 5.81
CA THR A 164 -11.79 1.12 6.78
C THR A 164 -12.69 2.12 6.09
N ALA A 165 -13.58 2.76 6.87
CA ALA A 165 -14.52 3.73 6.31
C ALA A 165 -13.79 4.99 5.82
N GLU A 166 -12.77 5.43 6.55
CA GLU A 166 -11.87 6.50 6.13
C GLU A 166 -10.45 5.95 6.02
N PHE A 167 -9.72 6.37 4.98
CA PHE A 167 -8.33 5.97 4.77
C PHE A 167 -7.57 7.01 3.96
N PHE A 168 -6.25 7.04 4.14
CA PHE A 168 -5.35 7.81 3.28
C PHE A 168 -5.01 7.01 2.03
N TRP A 169 -4.91 7.73 0.93
CA TRP A 169 -4.52 7.18 -0.34
C TRP A 169 -3.74 8.16 -1.20
N GLN A 170 -3.23 7.65 -2.26
CA GLN A 170 -2.75 8.38 -3.41
C GLN A 170 -3.69 8.04 -4.56
N GLU A 171 -4.13 9.05 -5.28
CA GLU A 171 -4.91 8.89 -6.50
C GLU A 171 -4.33 9.74 -7.63
N TRP A 172 -4.33 9.17 -8.78
CA TRP A 172 -3.90 9.85 -9.99
C TRP A 172 -4.96 9.89 -11.03
N HIS A 173 -4.98 11.03 -11.72
CA HIS A 173 -5.87 11.27 -12.85
C HIS A 173 -5.09 12.02 -13.92
N THR A 174 -4.85 11.37 -15.06
CA THR A 174 -4.13 11.98 -16.16
C THR A 174 -5.01 12.10 -17.39
N ALA A 175 -4.75 13.12 -18.19
CA ALA A 175 -5.46 13.39 -19.44
C ALA A 175 -4.49 13.42 -20.62
N HIS A 176 -4.84 12.77 -21.72
CA HIS A 176 -3.98 12.56 -22.88
C HIS A 176 -4.70 12.85 -24.19
N ALA A 177 -3.92 13.20 -25.21
CA ALA A 177 -4.42 13.45 -26.56
C ALA A 177 -4.74 12.15 -27.31
N THR A 178 -3.96 11.08 -27.12
CA THR A 178 -4.13 9.80 -27.83
C THR A 178 -4.42 8.63 -26.90
N ALA A 179 -4.96 7.55 -27.44
CA ALA A 179 -5.22 6.32 -26.68
C ALA A 179 -3.92 5.60 -26.34
N GLU A 180 -2.96 5.65 -27.26
CA GLU A 180 -1.64 5.08 -27.12
C GLU A 180 -0.90 5.70 -25.94
N GLU A 181 -0.80 7.03 -25.87
CA GLU A 181 -0.18 7.76 -24.76
C GLU A 181 -0.84 7.43 -23.41
N ALA A 182 -2.17 7.39 -23.38
CA ALA A 182 -2.90 7.09 -22.17
C ALA A 182 -2.66 5.64 -21.67
N ASN A 183 -2.63 4.67 -22.59
CA ASN A 183 -2.37 3.28 -22.24
C ASN A 183 -0.91 3.05 -21.83
N GLU A 184 0.04 3.66 -22.52
CA GLU A 184 1.47 3.64 -22.15
C GLU A 184 1.67 4.23 -20.73
N GLU A 185 0.98 5.32 -20.42
CA GLU A 185 1.02 5.94 -19.11
C GLU A 185 0.42 5.01 -18.04
N ALA A 186 -0.69 4.33 -18.33
CA ALA A 186 -1.28 3.36 -17.41
C ALA A 186 -0.33 2.19 -17.11
N LEU A 187 0.38 1.68 -18.13
CA LEU A 187 1.37 0.61 -17.98
C LEU A 187 2.64 1.07 -17.25
N LYS A 188 3.15 2.27 -17.57
CA LYS A 188 4.30 2.87 -16.90
C LYS A 188 4.07 2.95 -15.39
N MET A 189 2.87 3.32 -15.00
CA MET A 189 2.60 3.50 -13.58
C MET A 189 2.28 2.21 -12.85
N LEU A 190 1.79 1.20 -13.54
CA LEU A 190 1.77 -0.16 -13.02
C LEU A 190 3.20 -0.65 -12.72
N ASP A 191 4.13 -0.37 -13.62
CA ASP A 191 5.55 -0.70 -13.47
C ASP A 191 6.19 0.08 -12.28
N VAL A 192 5.83 1.35 -12.07
CA VAL A 192 6.24 2.11 -10.86
C VAL A 192 5.76 1.44 -9.59
N TYR A 193 4.51 0.96 -9.53
CA TYR A 193 4.00 0.26 -8.37
C TYR A 193 4.67 -1.11 -8.17
N GLY A 194 4.98 -1.83 -9.25
CA GLY A 194 5.74 -3.06 -9.22
C GLY A 194 7.15 -2.84 -8.67
N ASP A 195 7.86 -1.86 -9.22
CA ASP A 195 9.21 -1.46 -8.78
C ASP A 195 9.24 -1.03 -7.30
N PHE A 196 8.23 -0.28 -6.86
CA PHE A 196 8.07 0.08 -5.45
C PHE A 196 7.83 -1.14 -4.57
N ALA A 197 6.98 -2.08 -5.00
CA ALA A 197 6.70 -3.30 -4.26
C ALA A 197 7.96 -4.16 -4.08
N GLU A 198 8.76 -4.32 -5.13
CA GLU A 198 9.98 -5.13 -5.08
C GLU A 198 11.08 -4.47 -4.26
N ASN A 199 11.41 -3.22 -4.54
CA ASN A 199 12.59 -2.58 -3.98
C ASN A 199 12.35 -1.99 -2.58
N PHE A 200 11.13 -1.51 -2.27
CA PHE A 200 10.84 -0.84 -1.00
C PHE A 200 9.96 -1.65 -0.06
N LEU A 201 8.88 -2.28 -0.57
CA LEU A 201 8.07 -3.18 0.24
C LEU A 201 8.71 -4.56 0.43
N ALA A 202 9.82 -4.86 -0.27
CA ALA A 202 10.50 -6.16 -0.29
C ALA A 202 9.53 -7.32 -0.62
N MET A 203 8.66 -7.12 -1.60
CA MET A 203 7.62 -8.06 -2.01
C MET A 203 7.72 -8.39 -3.48
N SER A 204 7.32 -9.59 -3.86
CA SER A 204 7.32 -10.08 -5.24
C SER A 204 5.88 -10.37 -5.71
N PRO A 205 5.11 -9.35 -6.14
CA PRO A 205 3.73 -9.53 -6.61
C PRO A 205 3.68 -10.14 -8.03
N VAL A 206 2.55 -10.72 -8.37
CA VAL A 206 2.20 -10.99 -9.77
C VAL A 206 1.58 -9.73 -10.37
N VAL A 207 2.07 -9.30 -11.51
CA VAL A 207 1.60 -8.11 -12.23
C VAL A 207 0.83 -8.54 -13.46
N GLY A 208 -0.34 -7.96 -13.69
CA GLY A 208 -1.14 -8.37 -14.83
C GLY A 208 -2.37 -7.50 -15.10
N ARG A 209 -3.08 -7.88 -16.14
CA ARG A 209 -4.32 -7.25 -16.60
C ARG A 209 -5.55 -7.97 -16.05
N LYS A 210 -6.54 -7.23 -15.60
CA LYS A 210 -7.84 -7.78 -15.17
C LYS A 210 -8.63 -8.33 -16.35
N PRO A 211 -9.36 -9.46 -16.18
CA PRO A 211 -10.32 -9.90 -17.17
C PRO A 211 -11.45 -8.87 -17.35
N ALA A 212 -12.11 -8.87 -18.49
CA ALA A 212 -13.08 -7.83 -18.86
C ALA A 212 -14.21 -7.64 -17.84
N HIS A 213 -14.69 -8.74 -17.23
CA HIS A 213 -15.78 -8.73 -16.24
C HIS A 213 -15.35 -8.23 -14.84
N ASP A 214 -14.04 -8.15 -14.55
CA ASP A 214 -13.48 -7.68 -13.26
C ASP A 214 -12.73 -6.34 -13.42
N ARG A 215 -12.94 -5.63 -14.51
CA ARG A 215 -12.36 -4.31 -14.73
C ARG A 215 -13.06 -3.26 -13.87
N PHE A 216 -12.34 -2.19 -13.57
CA PHE A 216 -12.95 -1.00 -12.97
C PHE A 216 -14.08 -0.48 -13.86
N ALA A 217 -15.20 -0.09 -13.25
CA ALA A 217 -16.38 0.37 -13.99
C ALA A 217 -16.03 1.57 -14.89
N GLY A 218 -16.30 1.44 -16.18
CA GLY A 218 -15.96 2.45 -17.20
C GLY A 218 -14.54 2.37 -17.76
N ALA A 219 -13.66 1.51 -17.24
CA ALA A 219 -12.32 1.33 -17.80
C ALA A 219 -12.33 0.40 -19.03
N LEU A 220 -11.53 0.76 -20.03
CA LEU A 220 -11.23 -0.10 -21.18
C LEU A 220 -10.24 -1.19 -20.80
N GLU A 221 -9.24 -0.85 -19.97
CA GLU A 221 -8.29 -1.78 -19.38
C GLU A 221 -8.05 -1.46 -17.90
N THR A 222 -7.88 -2.51 -17.10
CA THR A 222 -7.50 -2.42 -15.70
C THR A 222 -6.29 -3.32 -15.46
N TYR A 223 -5.25 -2.76 -14.88
CA TYR A 223 -4.04 -3.46 -14.48
C TYR A 223 -3.94 -3.51 -12.96
N ALA A 224 -3.33 -4.55 -12.42
CA ALA A 224 -3.21 -4.75 -10.98
C ALA A 224 -1.88 -5.40 -10.60
N ILE A 225 -1.45 -5.16 -9.37
CA ILE A 225 -0.40 -5.92 -8.69
C ILE A 225 -1.05 -6.78 -7.61
N GLU A 226 -0.74 -8.07 -7.63
CA GLU A 226 -1.41 -9.11 -6.83
C GLU A 226 -0.38 -9.90 -6.02
N PRO A 227 -0.01 -9.46 -4.82
CA PRO A 227 0.87 -10.22 -3.94
C PRO A 227 0.14 -11.36 -3.24
N MET A 228 0.90 -12.40 -2.91
CA MET A 228 0.47 -13.49 -2.05
C MET A 228 0.74 -13.14 -0.59
N MET A 229 -0.28 -13.24 0.26
CA MET A 229 -0.15 -13.11 1.70
C MET A 229 0.24 -14.45 2.34
N GLN A 230 0.72 -14.44 3.58
CA GLN A 230 1.17 -15.65 4.28
C GLN A 230 0.06 -16.68 4.55
N ASP A 231 -1.21 -16.30 4.42
CA ASP A 231 -2.36 -17.22 4.42
C ASP A 231 -2.78 -17.66 3.02
N PHE A 232 -1.90 -17.49 2.04
CA PHE A 232 -2.04 -17.89 0.64
C PHE A 232 -3.11 -17.15 -0.17
N LYS A 233 -3.72 -16.11 0.39
CA LYS A 233 -4.70 -15.30 -0.32
C LYS A 233 -4.04 -14.13 -1.05
N ALA A 234 -4.68 -13.71 -2.13
CA ALA A 234 -4.32 -12.49 -2.83
C ALA A 234 -4.92 -11.25 -2.14
N LEU A 235 -4.16 -10.17 -2.11
CA LEU A 235 -4.62 -8.88 -1.61
C LEU A 235 -4.26 -7.77 -2.60
N GLN A 236 -5.20 -7.40 -3.46
CA GLN A 236 -5.01 -6.28 -4.38
C GLN A 236 -4.79 -4.98 -3.62
N ALA A 237 -3.69 -4.27 -3.89
CA ALA A 237 -3.39 -3.00 -3.23
C ALA A 237 -2.92 -1.86 -4.15
N GLY A 238 -2.71 -2.14 -5.43
CA GLY A 238 -2.41 -1.14 -6.44
C GLY A 238 -3.08 -1.49 -7.76
N THR A 239 -3.73 -0.50 -8.38
CA THR A 239 -4.36 -0.64 -9.70
C THR A 239 -4.02 0.55 -10.59
N SER A 240 -4.00 0.30 -11.89
CA SER A 240 -3.88 1.31 -12.92
C SER A 240 -4.91 1.07 -14.01
N HIS A 241 -5.64 2.11 -14.41
CA HIS A 241 -6.77 2.01 -15.31
C HIS A 241 -6.58 2.87 -16.54
N PHE A 242 -6.80 2.31 -17.70
CA PHE A 242 -7.01 3.05 -18.94
C PHE A 242 -8.52 3.23 -19.14
N LEU A 243 -9.01 4.46 -19.00
CA LEU A 243 -10.43 4.79 -19.02
C LEU A 243 -10.96 5.16 -20.42
N GLY A 244 -10.05 5.35 -21.38
CA GLY A 244 -10.43 5.80 -22.72
C GLY A 244 -11.11 7.17 -22.70
N GLN A 245 -12.15 7.35 -23.53
CA GLN A 245 -12.92 8.59 -23.64
C GLN A 245 -14.23 8.60 -22.84
N ASN A 246 -14.59 7.51 -22.15
CA ASN A 246 -15.91 7.36 -21.53
C ASN A 246 -16.25 8.53 -20.61
N PHE A 247 -15.34 8.88 -19.75
CA PHE A 247 -15.49 10.00 -18.81
C PHE A 247 -15.32 11.37 -19.49
N GLY A 248 -14.46 11.46 -20.51
CA GLY A 248 -14.32 12.69 -21.32
C GLY A 248 -15.65 13.10 -21.95
N LYS A 249 -16.41 12.13 -22.44
CA LYS A 249 -17.74 12.34 -23.01
C LYS A 249 -18.78 12.69 -21.94
N ALA A 250 -18.77 12.00 -20.79
CA ALA A 250 -19.72 12.25 -19.70
C ALA A 250 -19.58 13.66 -19.09
N PHE A 251 -18.35 14.18 -18.99
CA PHE A 251 -18.06 15.51 -18.46
C PHE A 251 -17.84 16.56 -19.54
N ASP A 252 -17.96 16.18 -20.80
CA ASP A 252 -17.77 17.05 -21.97
C ASP A 252 -16.41 17.77 -21.92
N VAL A 253 -15.33 16.99 -21.74
CA VAL A 253 -13.95 17.50 -21.72
C VAL A 253 -13.31 17.26 -23.07
N GLN A 254 -13.19 18.33 -23.84
CA GLN A 254 -12.69 18.34 -25.21
C GLN A 254 -11.46 19.24 -25.35
N PHE A 255 -10.68 18.98 -26.36
CA PHE A 255 -9.53 19.82 -26.76
C PHE A 255 -9.53 19.99 -28.27
N THR A 256 -8.96 21.11 -28.73
CA THR A 256 -8.71 21.33 -30.16
C THR A 256 -7.41 20.60 -30.53
N ASN A 257 -7.48 19.66 -31.47
CA ASN A 257 -6.34 18.90 -31.97
C ASN A 257 -5.49 19.73 -32.97
N GLN A 258 -4.41 19.14 -33.48
CA GLN A 258 -3.50 19.80 -34.44
C GLN A 258 -4.15 20.16 -35.76
N ASN A 259 -5.28 19.54 -36.11
CA ASN A 259 -6.06 19.79 -37.33
C ASN A 259 -7.18 20.83 -37.12
N ASN A 260 -7.24 21.48 -35.93
CA ASN A 260 -8.33 22.37 -35.51
C ASN A 260 -9.69 21.66 -35.36
N GLU A 261 -9.71 20.38 -35.04
CA GLU A 261 -10.92 19.61 -34.75
C GLU A 261 -11.08 19.40 -33.24
N LEU A 262 -12.32 19.32 -32.75
CA LEU A 262 -12.62 19.00 -31.36
C LEU A 262 -12.58 17.51 -31.14
N GLU A 263 -11.79 17.08 -30.15
CA GLU A 263 -11.69 15.71 -29.71
C GLU A 263 -11.91 15.58 -28.21
N TYR A 264 -12.46 14.44 -27.76
CA TYR A 264 -12.51 14.11 -26.34
C TYR A 264 -11.17 13.59 -25.84
N VAL A 265 -10.76 14.04 -24.67
CA VAL A 265 -9.53 13.56 -24.01
C VAL A 265 -9.64 12.08 -23.63
N ARG A 266 -8.50 11.42 -23.50
CA ARG A 266 -8.36 10.07 -22.98
C ARG A 266 -7.80 10.14 -21.57
N TRP A 267 -8.33 9.30 -20.69
CA TRP A 267 -8.09 9.35 -19.25
C TRP A 267 -7.40 8.11 -18.74
N THR A 268 -6.58 8.30 -17.72
CA THR A 268 -6.15 7.21 -16.84
C THR A 268 -6.44 7.56 -15.40
N SER A 269 -6.64 6.54 -14.57
CA SER A 269 -6.71 6.69 -13.13
C SER A 269 -5.97 5.56 -12.43
N ARG A 270 -5.51 5.80 -11.21
CA ARG A 270 -4.84 4.78 -10.39
C ARG A 270 -4.75 5.19 -8.95
N TRP A 271 -4.58 4.20 -8.07
CA TRP A 271 -4.51 4.46 -6.65
C TRP A 271 -3.74 3.39 -5.89
N VAL A 272 -3.13 3.81 -4.79
CA VAL A 272 -2.66 3.00 -3.67
C VAL A 272 -3.08 3.67 -2.37
N SER A 273 -3.17 2.91 -1.29
CA SER A 273 -3.69 3.42 -0.01
C SER A 273 -2.89 2.88 1.17
N THR A 274 -3.28 3.27 2.37
CA THR A 274 -2.78 2.70 3.63
C THR A 274 -2.93 1.17 3.72
N ARG A 275 -3.64 0.53 2.77
CA ARG A 275 -3.65 -0.94 2.61
C ARG A 275 -2.26 -1.53 2.38
N LEU A 276 -1.31 -0.76 1.83
CA LEU A 276 0.10 -1.17 1.71
C LEU A 276 0.74 -1.49 3.07
N ILE A 277 0.31 -0.84 4.16
CA ILE A 277 0.75 -1.19 5.52
C ILE A 277 0.23 -2.58 5.91
N GLY A 278 -1.03 -2.88 5.57
CA GLY A 278 -1.57 -4.23 5.74
C GLY A 278 -0.78 -5.29 4.95
N TRP A 279 -0.35 -4.95 3.73
CA TRP A 279 0.53 -5.79 2.94
C TRP A 279 1.83 -6.13 3.67
N LEU A 280 2.52 -5.10 4.17
CA LEU A 280 3.78 -5.27 4.92
C LEU A 280 3.60 -6.22 6.11
N ILE A 281 2.54 -6.01 6.91
CA ILE A 281 2.24 -6.84 8.06
C ILE A 281 2.02 -8.30 7.64
N MET A 282 1.14 -8.51 6.65
CA MET A 282 0.70 -9.84 6.24
C MET A 282 1.74 -10.61 5.43
N SER A 283 2.75 -9.93 4.88
CA SER A 283 3.83 -10.55 4.11
C SER A 283 5.07 -10.86 4.91
N HIS A 284 5.42 -10.02 5.87
CA HIS A 284 6.72 -10.12 6.53
C HIS A 284 6.65 -10.49 8.01
N SER A 285 5.58 -10.10 8.72
CA SER A 285 5.50 -10.30 10.17
C SER A 285 5.38 -11.77 10.55
N ASP A 286 5.93 -12.10 11.73
CA ASP A 286 5.95 -13.46 12.26
C ASP A 286 4.95 -13.67 13.40
N ASP A 287 5.00 -14.81 14.08
CA ASP A 287 4.10 -15.14 15.19
C ASP A 287 4.47 -14.47 16.51
N ASN A 288 5.57 -13.73 16.52
CA ASN A 288 6.03 -13.00 17.69
C ASN A 288 5.84 -11.49 17.52
N TRP A 289 6.17 -10.92 16.34
CA TRP A 289 6.35 -9.49 16.18
C TRP A 289 6.03 -8.97 14.78
N LEU A 290 5.88 -7.64 14.71
CA LEU A 290 5.93 -6.89 13.45
C LEU A 290 7.30 -7.08 12.77
N VAL A 291 7.31 -7.18 11.45
CA VAL A 291 8.51 -7.18 10.58
C VAL A 291 8.31 -6.20 9.44
N LEU A 292 9.25 -5.29 9.26
CA LEU A 292 9.21 -4.25 8.23
C LEU A 292 10.51 -4.25 7.41
N PRO A 293 10.45 -3.95 6.11
CA PRO A 293 11.64 -3.66 5.32
C PRO A 293 12.38 -2.42 5.88
N PRO A 294 13.71 -2.47 6.05
CA PRO A 294 14.47 -1.33 6.55
C PRO A 294 14.22 -0.01 5.82
N LEU A 295 14.09 -0.03 4.50
CA LEU A 295 13.83 1.20 3.71
C LEU A 295 12.51 1.91 4.06
N LEU A 296 11.58 1.22 4.72
CA LEU A 296 10.31 1.80 5.16
C LEU A 296 10.15 1.85 6.69
N ALA A 297 11.12 1.35 7.44
CA ALA A 297 11.08 1.36 8.90
C ALA A 297 11.11 2.80 9.46
N PRO A 298 10.29 3.12 10.47
CA PRO A 298 10.32 4.44 11.14
C PRO A 298 11.67 4.73 11.81
N TYR A 299 12.32 3.70 12.34
CA TYR A 299 13.68 3.74 12.90
C TYR A 299 14.47 2.52 12.41
N HIS A 300 15.73 2.73 12.08
CA HIS A 300 16.64 1.69 11.63
C HIS A 300 17.43 1.07 12.78
N VAL A 301 17.76 1.89 13.77
CA VAL A 301 18.57 1.51 14.93
C VAL A 301 17.92 2.03 16.20
N VAL A 302 17.85 1.20 17.23
CA VAL A 302 17.61 1.66 18.59
C VAL A 302 18.83 1.38 19.46
N ILE A 303 19.23 2.36 20.22
CA ILE A 303 20.34 2.29 21.16
C ILE A 303 19.78 2.23 22.57
N VAL A 304 20.14 1.19 23.31
CA VAL A 304 19.69 0.97 24.69
C VAL A 304 20.91 0.94 25.58
N PRO A 305 21.33 2.10 26.16
CA PRO A 305 22.37 2.14 27.17
C PRO A 305 21.86 1.49 28.47
N ILE A 306 22.70 0.67 29.09
CA ILE A 306 22.40 0.01 30.35
C ILE A 306 23.35 0.59 31.41
N PHE A 307 22.81 1.40 32.29
CA PHE A 307 23.56 2.20 33.26
C PHE A 307 22.89 2.19 34.64
N LYS A 308 23.64 2.53 35.66
CA LYS A 308 23.16 2.67 37.05
C LYS A 308 23.22 4.12 37.54
N THR A 309 24.18 4.88 37.09
CA THR A 309 24.40 6.28 37.46
C THR A 309 24.38 7.16 36.22
N GLN A 310 24.22 8.47 36.41
CA GLN A 310 24.33 9.45 35.31
C GLN A 310 25.71 9.42 34.68
N GLU A 311 26.78 9.28 35.50
CA GLU A 311 28.14 9.14 35.02
C GLU A 311 28.34 7.94 34.10
N ASP A 312 27.75 6.78 34.45
CA ASP A 312 27.76 5.60 33.55
C ASP A 312 27.12 5.89 32.22
N LEU A 313 26.01 6.64 32.21
CA LEU A 313 25.30 7.01 30.98
C LEU A 313 26.19 7.95 30.14
N ASP A 314 26.82 8.96 30.76
CA ASP A 314 27.67 9.92 30.08
C ASP A 314 28.88 9.22 29.45
N ASP A 315 29.52 8.28 30.16
CA ASP A 315 30.59 7.44 29.66
C ASP A 315 30.16 6.63 28.43
N ILE A 316 28.98 5.97 28.50
CA ILE A 316 28.42 5.20 27.39
C ILE A 316 28.13 6.11 26.20
N MET A 317 27.54 7.28 26.43
CA MET A 317 27.21 8.22 25.36
C MET A 317 28.46 8.78 24.67
N ASN A 318 29.49 9.05 25.44
CA ASN A 318 30.82 9.48 24.89
C ASN A 318 31.47 8.37 24.08
N TYR A 319 31.42 7.14 24.56
CA TYR A 319 31.92 5.97 23.84
C TYR A 319 31.19 5.75 22.50
N LEU A 320 29.88 5.96 22.45
CA LEU A 320 29.05 5.79 21.24
C LEU A 320 29.13 6.97 20.25
N ARG A 321 29.85 8.02 20.56
CA ARG A 321 29.94 9.23 19.68
C ARG A 321 30.28 8.89 18.23
N PRO A 322 31.24 8.02 17.89
CA PRO A 322 31.54 7.66 16.50
C PRO A 322 30.37 7.03 15.78
N LEU A 323 29.52 6.23 16.49
CA LEU A 323 28.31 5.65 15.93
C LEU A 323 27.26 6.72 15.66
N PHE A 324 27.08 7.70 16.55
CA PHE A 324 26.14 8.81 16.32
C PHE A 324 26.57 9.64 15.11
N GLU A 325 27.86 10.02 15.04
CA GLU A 325 28.41 10.79 13.91
C GLU A 325 28.24 10.03 12.59
N LYS A 326 28.38 8.68 12.59
CA LYS A 326 28.12 7.85 11.42
C LYS A 326 26.64 7.87 11.08
N MET A 327 25.75 7.62 12.03
CA MET A 327 24.31 7.55 11.78
C MET A 327 23.72 8.90 11.34
N ASP A 328 24.23 10.02 11.86
CA ASP A 328 23.78 11.35 11.45
C ASP A 328 24.10 11.66 9.99
N ASN A 329 25.13 11.02 9.43
CA ASN A 329 25.56 11.17 8.04
C ASN A 329 25.23 9.95 7.16
N ALA A 330 24.79 8.85 7.75
CA ALA A 330 24.50 7.61 7.03
C ALA A 330 23.20 7.71 6.25
N SER A 331 23.20 7.10 5.09
CA SER A 331 22.02 6.92 4.27
C SER A 331 22.04 5.54 3.62
N LEU A 332 20.86 4.97 3.44
CA LEU A 332 20.66 3.72 2.72
C LEU A 332 20.42 4.05 1.26
N ASP A 333 21.20 3.46 0.39
CA ASP A 333 20.96 3.57 -1.05
C ASP A 333 19.60 2.97 -1.41
N ALA A 334 18.74 3.81 -1.92
CA ALA A 334 17.37 3.45 -2.32
C ALA A 334 17.26 3.56 -3.84
N HIS A 335 17.94 2.65 -4.54
CA HIS A 335 17.99 2.66 -5.99
C HIS A 335 16.96 1.71 -6.57
N SER A 336 16.20 2.22 -7.53
CA SER A 336 15.29 1.43 -8.35
C SER A 336 15.27 2.01 -9.77
N LYS A 337 14.41 1.47 -10.63
CA LYS A 337 14.23 1.97 -12.00
C LYS A 337 13.78 3.45 -12.03
N TYR A 338 12.99 3.87 -11.03
CA TYR A 338 12.35 5.18 -11.01
C TYR A 338 12.94 6.16 -10.01
N ILE A 339 13.83 5.72 -9.13
CA ILE A 339 14.44 6.57 -8.13
C ILE A 339 15.91 6.21 -7.93
N LYS A 340 16.74 7.24 -7.85
CA LYS A 340 18.12 7.16 -7.38
C LYS A 340 18.24 8.14 -6.23
N ASP A 341 17.98 7.66 -5.04
CA ASP A 341 17.95 8.48 -3.83
C ASP A 341 18.65 7.75 -2.68
N SER A 342 18.77 8.42 -1.58
CA SER A 342 19.25 7.83 -0.33
C SER A 342 18.29 8.15 0.80
N ILE A 343 17.99 7.14 1.60
CA ILE A 343 17.11 7.27 2.76
C ILE A 343 17.99 7.47 3.99
N LYS A 344 17.85 8.61 4.65
CA LYS A 344 18.62 8.92 5.86
C LYS A 344 18.38 7.88 6.95
N VAL A 345 19.45 7.39 7.57
CA VAL A 345 19.35 6.48 8.71
C VAL A 345 18.71 7.22 9.89
N LYS A 346 17.64 6.65 10.42
CA LYS A 346 16.92 7.17 11.60
C LYS A 346 17.21 6.26 12.79
N TYR A 347 17.58 6.85 13.91
CA TYR A 347 17.84 6.10 15.14
C TYR A 347 17.16 6.71 16.36
N LYS A 348 17.01 5.92 17.41
CA LYS A 348 16.44 6.31 18.68
C LYS A 348 17.37 5.88 19.81
N ILE A 349 17.55 6.74 20.80
CA ILE A 349 18.26 6.42 22.03
C ILE A 349 17.21 6.30 23.14
N ASP A 350 17.22 5.17 23.86
CA ASP A 350 16.33 4.95 25.01
C ASP A 350 17.14 4.92 26.32
N SER A 351 17.30 6.07 26.89
CA SER A 351 17.90 6.28 28.22
C SER A 351 16.86 6.34 29.37
N ASP A 352 15.58 5.99 29.11
CA ASP A 352 14.52 6.00 30.13
C ASP A 352 14.87 5.09 31.30
N THR A 353 14.94 5.64 32.52
CA THR A 353 15.25 4.92 33.76
C THR A 353 14.05 4.23 34.37
N GLN A 354 12.83 4.56 33.94
CA GLN A 354 11.60 3.97 34.48
C GLN A 354 11.31 2.58 33.92
N LYS A 355 11.95 2.21 32.81
CA LYS A 355 11.78 0.90 32.17
C LYS A 355 12.99 0.01 32.42
N THR A 356 12.73 -1.26 32.75
CA THR A 356 13.80 -2.27 32.81
C THR A 356 14.35 -2.56 31.42
N PRO A 357 15.61 -3.00 31.28
CA PRO A 357 16.17 -3.39 29.98
C PRO A 357 15.32 -4.39 29.21
N GLY A 358 14.82 -5.44 29.88
CA GLY A 358 13.95 -6.43 29.25
C GLY A 358 12.63 -5.84 28.70
N ARG A 359 12.06 -4.85 29.39
CA ARG A 359 10.85 -4.14 28.89
C ARG A 359 11.18 -3.31 27.65
N LYS A 360 12.32 -2.61 27.65
CA LYS A 360 12.77 -1.87 26.47
C LYS A 360 13.00 -2.80 25.28
N PHE A 361 13.69 -3.91 25.49
CA PHE A 361 13.94 -4.89 24.43
C PHE A 361 12.63 -5.40 23.84
N SER A 362 11.70 -5.86 24.66
CA SER A 362 10.40 -6.31 24.20
C SER A 362 9.60 -5.24 23.45
N GLU A 363 9.66 -3.97 23.88
CA GLU A 363 8.98 -2.88 23.20
C GLU A 363 9.53 -2.67 21.79
N TYR A 364 10.85 -2.68 21.61
CA TYR A 364 11.49 -2.45 20.31
C TYR A 364 11.48 -3.68 19.41
N GLU A 365 11.45 -4.87 19.96
CA GLU A 365 11.20 -6.11 19.24
C GLU A 365 9.77 -6.13 18.68
N MET A 366 8.77 -5.71 19.47
CA MET A 366 7.37 -5.60 19.06
C MET A 366 7.17 -4.60 17.91
N LYS A 367 7.77 -3.41 18.03
CA LYS A 367 7.64 -2.32 17.06
C LYS A 367 8.51 -2.51 15.82
N TRP A 368 9.26 -3.61 15.74
CA TRP A 368 10.23 -3.81 14.69
C TRP A 368 11.20 -2.64 14.51
N ILE A 369 12.34 -2.74 15.14
CA ILE A 369 13.50 -1.94 14.77
C ILE A 369 14.58 -2.89 14.24
N PRO A 370 15.06 -2.70 13.00
CA PRO A 370 16.00 -3.60 12.33
C PRO A 370 17.21 -4.00 13.17
N LEU A 371 17.79 -3.03 13.87
CA LEU A 371 18.95 -3.25 14.74
C LEU A 371 18.73 -2.66 16.13
N ARG A 372 18.97 -3.46 17.18
CA ARG A 372 19.11 -2.96 18.54
C ARG A 372 20.57 -3.03 18.96
N VAL A 373 21.13 -1.90 19.38
CA VAL A 373 22.47 -1.78 19.96
C VAL A 373 22.34 -1.63 21.46
N THR A 374 22.81 -2.62 22.21
CA THR A 374 22.82 -2.60 23.69
C THR A 374 24.24 -2.39 24.16
N VAL A 375 24.44 -1.46 25.11
CA VAL A 375 25.76 -1.14 25.62
C VAL A 375 25.74 -1.12 27.14
N TRP A 376 26.61 -1.92 27.74
CA TRP A 376 26.85 -1.95 29.16
C TRP A 376 28.17 -1.25 29.46
N LYS A 377 28.32 -0.66 30.62
CA LYS A 377 29.59 -0.03 31.02
C LYS A 377 30.80 -0.97 30.86
N ARG A 378 30.65 -2.26 31.17
CA ARG A 378 31.70 -3.28 30.97
C ARG A 378 32.16 -3.48 29.52
N ASP A 379 31.28 -3.15 28.56
CA ASP A 379 31.56 -3.37 27.15
C ASP A 379 32.50 -2.30 26.59
N LEU A 380 32.58 -1.14 27.26
CA LEU A 380 33.48 -0.05 26.89
C LEU A 380 34.95 -0.48 26.97
N GLU A 381 35.30 -1.30 27.97
CA GLU A 381 36.70 -1.77 28.18
C GLU A 381 37.18 -2.66 27.01
N ASN A 382 36.22 -3.35 26.37
CA ASN A 382 36.48 -4.26 25.25
C ASN A 382 36.24 -3.65 23.87
N TRP A 383 35.85 -2.37 23.82
CA TRP A 383 35.48 -1.68 22.57
C TRP A 383 34.41 -2.40 21.77
N GLN A 384 33.43 -3.01 22.46
CA GLN A 384 32.35 -3.81 21.87
C GLN A 384 30.98 -3.28 22.24
N VAL A 385 29.99 -3.65 21.42
CA VAL A 385 28.56 -3.44 21.67
C VAL A 385 27.80 -4.73 21.36
N GLU A 386 26.72 -5.00 22.07
CA GLU A 386 25.80 -6.07 21.68
C GLU A 386 24.87 -5.57 20.58
N VAL A 387 24.92 -6.20 19.43
CA VAL A 387 24.02 -5.92 18.29
C VAL A 387 23.03 -7.08 18.19
N PHE A 388 21.74 -6.78 18.28
CA PHE A 388 20.67 -7.71 17.98
C PHE A 388 20.12 -7.41 16.59
N ASN A 389 20.26 -8.38 15.69
CA ASN A 389 19.70 -8.32 14.35
C ASN A 389 18.30 -8.95 14.37
N ARG A 390 17.27 -8.15 14.07
CA ARG A 390 15.87 -8.60 14.21
C ARG A 390 15.46 -9.63 13.16
N ILE A 391 16.11 -9.69 11.99
CA ILE A 391 15.78 -10.69 10.95
C ILE A 391 16.33 -12.07 11.29
N THR A 392 17.59 -12.13 11.72
CA THR A 392 18.24 -13.41 12.07
C THR A 392 17.94 -13.82 13.51
N GLU A 393 17.40 -12.91 14.33
CA GLU A 393 17.18 -13.07 15.78
C GLU A 393 18.47 -13.37 16.55
N GLU A 394 19.62 -13.03 15.99
CA GLU A 394 20.93 -13.26 16.58
C GLU A 394 21.40 -12.06 17.38
N LYS A 395 22.05 -12.36 18.52
CA LYS A 395 22.80 -11.40 19.33
C LYS A 395 24.27 -11.63 19.11
N THR A 396 24.96 -10.60 18.64
CA THR A 396 26.37 -10.67 18.34
C THR A 396 27.11 -9.54 19.07
N MET A 397 28.22 -9.90 19.74
CA MET A 397 29.17 -8.89 20.23
C MET A 397 30.01 -8.42 19.05
N MET A 398 29.94 -7.13 18.75
CA MET A 398 30.63 -6.53 17.62
C MET A 398 31.48 -5.37 18.09
N LYS A 399 32.67 -5.19 17.49
CA LYS A 399 33.46 -3.97 17.73
C LYS A 399 32.67 -2.77 17.21
N LEU A 400 32.78 -1.65 17.92
CA LEU A 400 32.06 -0.43 17.54
C LEU A 400 32.47 0.05 16.14
N ASP A 401 33.76 0.00 15.80
CA ASP A 401 34.24 0.37 14.46
C ASP A 401 33.70 -0.53 13.35
N ASP A 402 33.57 -1.83 13.62
CA ASP A 402 32.99 -2.79 12.66
C ASP A 402 31.49 -2.50 12.43
N LEU A 403 30.75 -2.16 13.47
CA LEU A 403 29.34 -1.74 13.33
C LEU A 403 29.27 -0.42 12.52
N VAL A 404 30.07 0.56 12.87
CA VAL A 404 30.12 1.86 12.19
C VAL A 404 30.47 1.68 10.70
N GLY A 405 31.42 0.80 10.38
CA GLY A 405 31.85 0.54 9.00
C GLY A 405 30.84 -0.25 8.15
N ASN A 406 29.97 -1.05 8.79
CA ASN A 406 29.08 -1.98 8.07
C ASN A 406 27.58 -1.67 8.25
N LEU A 407 27.22 -0.56 8.91
CA LEU A 407 25.81 -0.27 9.26
C LEU A 407 24.87 -0.31 8.06
N GLU A 408 25.22 0.36 6.97
CA GLU A 408 24.40 0.42 5.77
C GLU A 408 24.29 -0.96 5.12
N ASN A 409 25.39 -1.69 5.01
CA ASN A 409 25.42 -3.02 4.43
C ASN A 409 24.54 -4.01 5.21
N ILE A 410 24.53 -3.93 6.54
CA ILE A 410 23.69 -4.77 7.38
C ILE A 410 22.19 -4.50 7.09
N LEU A 411 21.82 -3.22 7.03
CA LEU A 411 20.44 -2.82 6.79
C LEU A 411 19.97 -3.17 5.36
N LEU A 412 20.80 -2.92 4.35
CA LEU A 412 20.49 -3.27 2.96
C LEU A 412 20.43 -4.78 2.74
N LYS A 413 21.30 -5.54 3.43
CA LYS A 413 21.21 -7.00 3.43
C LYS A 413 19.86 -7.47 4.00
N GLN A 414 19.40 -6.89 5.11
CA GLN A 414 18.09 -7.21 5.68
C GLN A 414 16.94 -6.91 4.71
N GLN A 415 17.01 -5.81 3.96
CA GLN A 415 16.04 -5.47 2.91
C GLN A 415 15.96 -6.58 1.85
N ASN A 416 17.12 -7.00 1.35
CA ASN A 416 17.20 -8.05 0.34
C ASN A 416 16.77 -9.43 0.88
N ASP A 417 17.16 -9.79 2.08
CA ASP A 417 16.78 -11.06 2.71
C ASP A 417 15.25 -11.19 2.85
N LEU A 418 14.54 -10.10 3.15
CA LEU A 418 13.07 -10.07 3.18
C LEU A 418 12.47 -10.25 1.79
N TYR A 419 13.01 -9.60 0.77
CA TYR A 419 12.56 -9.77 -0.61
C TYR A 419 12.73 -11.21 -1.08
N GLU A 420 13.91 -11.79 -0.92
CA GLU A 420 14.18 -13.17 -1.33
C GLU A 420 13.30 -14.18 -0.58
N LYS A 421 13.06 -13.95 0.72
CA LYS A 421 12.14 -14.78 1.51
C LYS A 421 10.70 -14.71 0.98
N ASN A 422 10.20 -13.51 0.66
CA ASN A 422 8.86 -13.34 0.11
C ASN A 422 8.72 -13.96 -1.28
N LYS A 423 9.73 -13.75 -2.15
CA LYS A 423 9.79 -14.34 -3.49
C LYS A 423 9.78 -15.86 -3.43
N ALA A 424 10.66 -16.45 -2.63
CA ALA A 424 10.73 -17.89 -2.44
C ALA A 424 9.42 -18.48 -1.90
N PHE A 425 8.76 -17.77 -0.96
CA PHE A 425 7.45 -18.17 -0.46
C PHE A 425 6.39 -18.19 -1.56
N ARG A 426 6.30 -17.13 -2.37
CA ARG A 426 5.37 -17.09 -3.50
C ARG A 426 5.65 -18.20 -4.50
N GLU A 427 6.91 -18.38 -4.92
CA GLU A 427 7.29 -19.39 -5.90
C GLU A 427 6.99 -20.81 -5.42
N ALA A 428 7.30 -21.14 -4.17
CA ALA A 428 7.00 -22.43 -3.57
C ALA A 428 5.50 -22.72 -3.43
N ASN A 429 4.65 -21.69 -3.46
CA ASN A 429 3.21 -21.79 -3.28
C ASN A 429 2.42 -21.39 -4.54
N THR A 430 3.05 -21.46 -5.70
CA THR A 430 2.45 -21.20 -7.01
C THR A 430 2.49 -22.47 -7.85
N TYR A 431 1.35 -22.88 -8.40
CA TYR A 431 1.22 -24.11 -9.18
C TYR A 431 0.59 -23.84 -10.55
N TYR A 432 0.95 -24.70 -11.50
CA TYR A 432 0.36 -24.77 -12.83
C TYR A 432 -0.48 -26.02 -12.90
N VAL A 433 -1.74 -25.91 -13.31
CA VAL A 433 -2.66 -27.05 -13.41
C VAL A 433 -3.38 -27.03 -14.75
N ASP A 434 -3.74 -28.21 -15.25
CA ASP A 434 -4.40 -28.42 -16.54
C ASP A 434 -5.84 -28.92 -16.38
N THR A 435 -6.19 -29.50 -15.23
CA THR A 435 -7.50 -30.07 -14.97
C THR A 435 -8.23 -29.38 -13.84
N TYR A 436 -9.58 -29.37 -13.90
CA TYR A 436 -10.38 -28.75 -12.86
C TYR A 436 -10.34 -29.51 -11.53
N ASP A 437 -10.07 -30.82 -11.54
CA ASP A 437 -9.91 -31.60 -10.31
C ASP A 437 -8.61 -31.25 -9.57
N GLU A 438 -7.51 -31.12 -10.28
CA GLU A 438 -6.24 -30.61 -9.70
C GLU A 438 -6.41 -29.17 -9.19
N PHE A 439 -7.15 -28.34 -9.94
CA PHE A 439 -7.45 -26.98 -9.52
C PHE A 439 -8.20 -26.95 -8.17
N LYS A 440 -9.27 -27.70 -8.03
CA LYS A 440 -10.06 -27.79 -6.79
C LYS A 440 -9.25 -28.29 -5.60
N ASP A 441 -8.35 -29.25 -5.83
CA ASP A 441 -7.49 -29.82 -4.79
C ASP A 441 -6.52 -28.76 -4.22
N LYS A 442 -6.01 -27.86 -5.09
CA LYS A 442 -4.94 -26.92 -4.74
C LYS A 442 -5.41 -25.52 -4.37
N ILE A 443 -6.56 -25.05 -4.86
CA ILE A 443 -6.98 -23.65 -4.79
C ILE A 443 -7.22 -23.12 -3.37
N GLU A 444 -7.35 -24.00 -2.37
CA GLU A 444 -7.54 -23.61 -0.98
C GLU A 444 -6.35 -22.85 -0.38
N ARG A 445 -5.12 -23.17 -0.84
CA ARG A 445 -3.89 -22.70 -0.21
C ARG A 445 -2.84 -22.15 -1.18
N TRP A 446 -3.13 -22.02 -2.50
CA TRP A 446 -2.08 -21.67 -3.44
C TRP A 446 -2.55 -20.69 -4.52
N PHE A 447 -1.58 -20.00 -5.13
CA PHE A 447 -1.77 -19.33 -6.41
C PHE A 447 -1.76 -20.37 -7.51
N ILE A 448 -2.78 -20.35 -8.36
CA ILE A 448 -2.93 -21.32 -9.42
C ILE A 448 -2.93 -20.62 -10.78
N PHE A 449 -2.01 -21.02 -11.64
CA PHE A 449 -2.06 -20.70 -13.06
C PHE A 449 -2.79 -21.81 -13.81
N ALA A 450 -3.94 -21.50 -14.38
CA ALA A 450 -4.76 -22.43 -15.14
C ALA A 450 -5.30 -21.76 -16.40
N HIS A 451 -5.60 -22.58 -17.43
CA HIS A 451 -6.20 -22.12 -18.68
C HIS A 451 -7.65 -21.68 -18.47
N TRP A 452 -8.03 -20.61 -19.16
CA TRP A 452 -9.35 -20.00 -19.10
C TRP A 452 -9.79 -19.57 -20.51
N ASP A 453 -11.05 -19.83 -20.89
CA ASP A 453 -11.60 -19.57 -22.22
C ASP A 453 -11.93 -18.09 -22.50
N GLY A 454 -11.70 -17.20 -21.55
CA GLY A 454 -11.96 -15.76 -21.69
C GLY A 454 -13.41 -15.33 -21.38
N THR A 455 -14.29 -16.26 -20.97
CA THR A 455 -15.71 -15.97 -20.71
C THR A 455 -15.99 -15.67 -19.24
N ALA A 456 -16.95 -14.77 -18.96
CA ALA A 456 -17.39 -14.49 -17.61
C ALA A 456 -18.10 -15.71 -16.99
N GLU A 457 -18.83 -16.47 -17.79
CA GLU A 457 -19.59 -17.64 -17.37
C GLU A 457 -18.72 -18.70 -16.67
N THR A 458 -17.56 -19.05 -17.26
CA THR A 458 -16.64 -20.00 -16.63
C THR A 458 -15.97 -19.44 -15.39
N ALA A 459 -15.64 -18.13 -15.38
CA ALA A 459 -15.07 -17.47 -14.22
C ALA A 459 -16.07 -17.41 -13.04
N GLU A 460 -17.33 -17.08 -13.29
CA GLU A 460 -18.39 -17.07 -12.28
C GLU A 460 -18.63 -18.47 -11.70
N LYS A 461 -18.67 -19.50 -12.54
CA LYS A 461 -18.80 -20.89 -12.10
C LYS A 461 -17.66 -21.30 -11.16
N ILE A 462 -16.42 -20.97 -11.51
CA ILE A 462 -15.27 -21.24 -10.64
C ILE A 462 -15.43 -20.52 -9.31
N GLN A 463 -15.83 -19.25 -9.34
CA GLN A 463 -16.04 -18.46 -8.12
C GLN A 463 -17.16 -19.01 -7.24
N GLU A 464 -18.25 -19.43 -7.81
CA GLU A 464 -19.36 -20.04 -7.08
C GLU A 464 -18.95 -21.33 -6.36
N GLU A 465 -18.24 -22.22 -7.07
CA GLU A 465 -17.83 -23.53 -6.55
C GLU A 465 -16.68 -23.47 -5.56
N THR A 466 -15.69 -22.54 -5.77
CA THR A 466 -14.43 -22.58 -5.02
C THR A 466 -14.14 -21.31 -4.20
N LYS A 467 -14.91 -20.24 -4.43
CA LYS A 467 -14.65 -18.89 -3.88
C LYS A 467 -13.34 -18.25 -4.38
N ALA A 468 -12.66 -18.86 -5.34
CA ALA A 468 -11.52 -18.27 -6.00
C ALA A 468 -11.96 -17.42 -7.18
N THR A 469 -11.19 -16.37 -7.46
CA THR A 469 -11.41 -15.46 -8.59
C THR A 469 -10.18 -15.39 -9.47
N ILE A 470 -10.35 -15.01 -10.73
CA ILE A 470 -9.23 -14.64 -11.59
C ILE A 470 -8.63 -13.35 -11.04
N ARG A 471 -7.37 -13.40 -10.62
CA ARG A 471 -6.68 -12.22 -10.09
C ARG A 471 -6.17 -11.31 -11.19
N CYS A 472 -5.51 -11.92 -12.16
CA CYS A 472 -5.07 -11.22 -13.38
C CYS A 472 -4.75 -12.22 -14.50
N ILE A 473 -4.73 -11.69 -15.71
CA ILE A 473 -4.03 -12.25 -16.87
C ILE A 473 -2.60 -11.72 -16.73
N PRO A 474 -1.60 -12.55 -16.41
CA PRO A 474 -0.27 -12.05 -16.07
C PRO A 474 0.39 -11.43 -17.31
N ASN A 475 1.30 -10.48 -17.05
CA ASN A 475 2.14 -9.94 -18.10
C ASN A 475 3.05 -11.05 -18.66
N GLU A 476 3.51 -10.92 -19.89
CA GLU A 476 4.30 -11.92 -20.62
C GLU A 476 5.53 -12.46 -19.88
N TRP A 477 6.00 -11.75 -18.85
CA TRP A 477 7.17 -12.11 -18.01
C TRP A 477 6.94 -13.30 -17.08
N PHE A 478 5.68 -13.59 -16.73
CA PHE A 478 5.32 -14.65 -15.79
C PHE A 478 4.84 -15.93 -16.48
N VAL A 479 4.49 -15.83 -17.77
CA VAL A 479 3.91 -16.94 -18.53
C VAL A 479 4.80 -17.22 -19.73
N LYS A 480 5.09 -18.49 -20.02
CA LYS A 480 5.72 -18.87 -21.28
C LYS A 480 4.80 -18.43 -22.42
N GLN A 481 5.31 -17.62 -23.33
CA GLN A 481 4.61 -17.29 -24.58
C GLN A 481 4.22 -18.60 -25.29
N ASN A 482 3.00 -18.67 -25.83
CA ASN A 482 2.42 -19.80 -26.57
C ASN A 482 2.15 -21.07 -25.72
N ASP A 483 1.60 -20.92 -24.54
CA ASP A 483 1.02 -22.03 -23.79
C ASP A 483 -0.47 -22.16 -24.20
N GLU A 484 -0.72 -22.55 -25.45
CA GLU A 484 -2.07 -22.77 -25.98
C GLU A 484 -2.59 -24.11 -25.49
N TRP A 485 -3.75 -24.14 -24.87
CA TRP A 485 -4.42 -25.33 -24.37
C TRP A 485 -5.94 -25.13 -24.35
N VAL A 486 -6.63 -25.86 -23.55
CA VAL A 486 -8.08 -25.76 -23.37
C VAL A 486 -8.41 -25.30 -21.95
N ASP A 487 -9.52 -24.58 -21.83
CA ASP A 487 -10.10 -24.22 -20.53
C ASP A 487 -10.45 -25.48 -19.73
N MET A 488 -10.13 -25.47 -18.44
CA MET A 488 -10.28 -26.63 -17.56
C MET A 488 -11.74 -27.06 -17.28
N ILE A 489 -12.74 -26.24 -17.66
CA ILE A 489 -14.18 -26.50 -17.47
C ILE A 489 -14.89 -26.64 -18.80
N SER A 490 -14.77 -25.66 -19.69
CA SER A 490 -15.51 -25.59 -20.95
C SER A 490 -14.87 -26.40 -22.08
N TRP A 491 -13.62 -26.80 -21.94
CA TRP A 491 -12.80 -27.46 -22.96
C TRP A 491 -12.64 -26.65 -24.25
N LYS A 492 -12.97 -25.36 -24.22
CA LYS A 492 -12.73 -24.43 -25.32
C LYS A 492 -11.26 -23.99 -25.34
N GLU A 493 -10.81 -23.54 -26.49
CA GLU A 493 -9.44 -23.00 -26.67
C GLU A 493 -9.15 -21.88 -25.69
N SER A 494 -7.95 -21.92 -25.12
CA SER A 494 -7.37 -20.90 -24.26
C SER A 494 -5.98 -20.54 -24.79
N LYS A 495 -5.71 -19.23 -24.86
CA LYS A 495 -4.43 -18.71 -25.38
C LYS A 495 -3.34 -18.62 -24.33
N TRP A 496 -3.71 -18.57 -23.05
CA TRP A 496 -2.80 -18.38 -21.92
C TRP A 496 -3.44 -18.81 -20.62
N ARG A 497 -2.59 -19.04 -19.63
CA ARG A 497 -3.03 -19.25 -18.26
C ARG A 497 -3.30 -17.93 -17.56
N VAL A 498 -4.26 -17.92 -16.67
CA VAL A 498 -4.57 -16.79 -15.80
C VAL A 498 -4.30 -17.17 -14.35
N LEU A 499 -4.03 -16.17 -13.51
CA LEU A 499 -3.83 -16.39 -12.09
C LEU A 499 -5.17 -16.46 -11.37
N PHE A 500 -5.40 -17.57 -10.68
CA PHE A 500 -6.51 -17.75 -9.74
C PHE A 500 -6.01 -17.75 -8.30
N ALA A 501 -6.76 -17.13 -7.41
CA ALA A 501 -6.56 -17.23 -5.96
C ALA A 501 -7.83 -16.85 -5.20
N LYS A 502 -7.93 -17.31 -3.95
CA LYS A 502 -8.84 -16.69 -2.98
C LYS A 502 -8.32 -15.30 -2.61
N SER A 503 -9.19 -14.36 -2.27
CA SER A 503 -8.81 -12.97 -1.97
C SER A 503 -9.55 -12.42 -0.75
N TYR A 504 -9.03 -11.32 -0.23
CA TYR A 504 -9.62 -10.55 0.88
C TYR A 504 -10.79 -9.69 0.44
#